data_7f7a2b327324342664f0b24d7b50d66b
#
_entry.id   7f7a2b327324342664f0b24d7b50d66b
#
_cell.length_a   1.000
_cell.length_b   1.000
_cell.length_c   1.000
_cell.angle_alpha   90.00
_cell.angle_beta   90.00
_cell.angle_gamma   90.00
#
_symmetry.space_group_name_H-M   'P 1'
#
loop_
_entity.id
_entity.type
_entity.pdbx_description
1 polymer ?
#
loop_
_entity_poly.entity_id
_entity_poly.type
_entity_poly.pdbx_seq_one_letter_code
_entity_poly.pdbx_strand_id
1 'polypeptide(L)'
;RQMCIRDRYIPYVRGGKNKKVEDQFFNSFENIYTHVNLSEMGTNQLAFTPVVVELKDGKKLCIAESDVESYPGMFVRNANQSNSLKGVFAPYPKETVQGGHNKLQKLVTAREDYIAKCSGRRSFPWRIAIVSSDDKELLDNDMVYKLAAPSRLEDTSWIKPGKVAWEWWNSCGLSGVDFKAGVNNVTYKAYIDFASKHGIEYVILDEGWAVNLKADLFQVVPEIDLKELVAYADSKHVGLILWAGYYAFERDLERICKHYSELGIKGFKVDFMDRDDQAMVDFHYRGAEIAAKYHLMLSLIHISEPTRRVVI
;
A
#
# COMPACT_ATOMS: atom_id res chain seq x y z
N ARG A 1 20.33 37.40 2.67
CA ARG A 1 19.91 36.78 3.95
C ARG A 1 19.43 35.38 3.65
N GLN A 2 20.20 34.36 4.08
CA GLN A 2 19.83 32.97 3.98
C GLN A 2 18.53 32.71 4.73
N MET A 3 17.63 32.03 4.06
CA MET A 3 16.37 31.60 4.65
C MET A 3 16.63 30.39 5.56
N CYS A 4 16.69 30.60 6.88
CA CYS A 4 16.54 29.50 7.82
C CYS A 4 15.12 29.02 7.76
N ILE A 5 14.88 27.89 7.15
CA ILE A 5 13.62 27.18 7.15
C ILE A 5 13.74 26.17 8.29
N ARG A 6 12.86 26.26 9.28
CA ARG A 6 12.85 25.36 10.45
C ARG A 6 11.93 24.18 10.14
N ASP A 7 12.28 23.04 10.68
CA ASP A 7 11.55 21.79 10.80
C ASP A 7 10.76 21.29 9.56
N ARG A 8 11.13 20.10 9.11
CA ARG A 8 10.54 19.44 7.93
C ARG A 8 10.33 17.99 8.20
N TYR A 9 9.20 17.47 7.74
CA TYR A 9 8.83 16.07 7.83
C TYR A 9 9.12 15.40 6.50
N ILE A 10 10.31 14.80 6.40
CA ILE A 10 10.79 14.16 5.18
C ILE A 10 10.77 12.64 5.35
N PRO A 11 9.91 11.93 4.62
CA PRO A 11 9.88 10.47 4.59
C PRO A 11 10.91 9.93 3.60
N TYR A 12 12.16 9.78 4.04
CA TYR A 12 13.21 9.22 3.19
C TYR A 12 12.99 7.75 2.86
N VAL A 13 13.44 7.35 1.68
CA VAL A 13 13.61 5.95 1.36
C VAL A 13 14.58 5.30 2.34
N ARG A 14 14.19 4.20 2.97
CA ARG A 14 14.98 3.50 3.99
C ARG A 14 16.34 3.09 3.44
N GLY A 15 17.41 3.50 4.12
CA GLY A 15 18.79 3.23 3.68
C GLY A 15 19.22 3.97 2.41
N GLY A 16 18.41 4.88 1.87
CA GLY A 16 18.65 5.60 0.61
C GLY A 16 19.93 6.46 0.61
N LYS A 17 20.41 6.93 1.78
CA LYS A 17 21.63 7.73 1.89
C LYS A 17 22.86 7.09 1.24
N ASN A 18 22.96 5.76 1.28
CA ASN A 18 24.09 4.97 0.79
C ASN A 18 23.80 4.24 -0.53
N LYS A 19 22.65 4.51 -1.16
CA LYS A 19 22.22 3.86 -2.40
C LYS A 19 22.30 4.83 -3.58
N LYS A 20 22.44 4.29 -4.79
CA LYS A 20 22.17 5.05 -6.02
C LYS A 20 20.69 5.42 -6.08
N VAL A 21 20.34 6.45 -6.85
CA VAL A 21 18.95 6.88 -7.02
C VAL A 21 18.08 5.74 -7.56
N GLU A 22 18.60 5.00 -8.52
CA GLU A 22 17.90 3.90 -9.19
C GLU A 22 17.54 2.75 -8.24
N ASP A 23 18.43 2.46 -7.28
CA ASP A 23 18.21 1.39 -6.29
C ASP A 23 17.15 1.77 -5.24
N GLN A 24 16.79 3.05 -5.13
CA GLN A 24 15.80 3.54 -4.19
C GLN A 24 14.36 3.44 -4.72
N PHE A 25 14.19 3.17 -6.01
CA PHE A 25 12.85 2.92 -6.58
C PHE A 25 12.24 1.59 -6.15
N PHE A 26 12.99 0.75 -5.47
CA PHE A 26 12.50 -0.44 -4.79
C PHE A 26 12.63 -0.24 -3.28
N ASN A 27 11.48 -0.01 -2.62
CA ASN A 27 11.42 0.24 -1.19
C ASN A 27 10.00 0.01 -0.66
N SER A 28 9.86 -0.23 0.65
CA SER A 28 8.59 -0.53 1.30
C SER A 28 7.68 0.70 1.52
N PHE A 29 8.13 1.90 1.22
CA PHE A 29 7.46 3.17 1.56
C PHE A 29 7.17 3.34 3.06
N GLU A 30 7.82 2.55 3.89
CA GLU A 30 7.71 2.58 5.34
C GLU A 30 8.99 3.18 5.93
N ASN A 31 8.87 4.36 6.52
CA ASN A 31 9.94 4.96 7.29
C ASN A 31 9.37 6.01 8.25
N ILE A 32 10.12 6.32 9.30
CA ILE A 32 9.84 7.46 10.15
C ILE A 32 10.18 8.77 9.43
N TYR A 33 9.41 9.81 9.69
CA TYR A 33 9.71 11.13 9.20
C TYR A 33 10.99 11.69 9.87
N THR A 34 11.84 12.30 9.06
CA THR A 34 13.07 12.93 9.53
C THR A 34 12.93 14.45 9.48
N HIS A 35 13.29 15.12 10.57
CA HIS A 35 13.36 16.57 10.65
C HIS A 35 14.74 17.01 10.18
N VAL A 36 14.83 17.74 9.08
CA VAL A 36 16.09 18.14 8.47
C VAL A 36 15.95 19.43 7.67
N ASN A 37 17.00 20.26 7.63
CA ASN A 37 17.04 21.39 6.70
C ASN A 37 17.15 20.92 5.25
N LEU A 38 16.48 21.57 4.26
CA LEU A 38 16.57 21.15 2.85
C LEU A 38 18.03 21.19 2.35
N SER A 39 18.83 22.15 2.81
CA SER A 39 20.26 22.23 2.48
C SER A 39 21.10 21.06 3.01
N GLU A 40 20.61 20.38 4.04
CA GLU A 40 21.25 19.20 4.66
C GLU A 40 20.74 17.87 4.07
N MET A 41 19.69 17.92 3.28
CA MET A 41 19.17 16.78 2.58
C MET A 41 20.17 16.24 1.56
N GLY A 42 20.50 14.96 1.62
CA GLY A 42 21.46 14.33 0.71
C GLY A 42 20.99 14.42 -0.76
N THR A 43 21.92 14.80 -1.65
CA THR A 43 21.59 15.02 -3.08
C THR A 43 21.09 13.79 -3.81
N ASN A 44 21.50 12.60 -3.38
CA ASN A 44 21.06 11.32 -3.97
C ASN A 44 19.97 10.62 -3.16
N GLN A 45 19.57 11.20 -2.03
CA GLN A 45 18.58 10.57 -1.17
C GLN A 45 17.16 10.95 -1.62
N LEU A 46 16.37 9.96 -1.97
CA LEU A 46 14.96 10.14 -2.32
C LEU A 46 14.09 10.18 -1.07
N ALA A 47 13.04 10.98 -1.14
CA ALA A 47 11.90 10.93 -0.23
C ALA A 47 10.63 10.71 -1.04
N PHE A 48 9.69 9.98 -0.50
CA PHE A 48 8.38 9.78 -1.11
C PHE A 48 7.38 10.84 -0.60
N THR A 49 6.33 11.08 -1.36
CA THR A 49 5.25 12.00 -0.98
C THR A 49 4.28 11.32 0.02
N PRO A 50 3.63 12.06 0.93
CA PRO A 50 3.66 13.52 1.08
C PRO A 50 4.94 14.01 1.79
N VAL A 51 5.37 15.21 1.44
CA VAL A 51 6.48 15.92 2.10
C VAL A 51 5.97 17.23 2.66
N VAL A 52 6.21 17.51 3.95
CA VAL A 52 5.85 18.77 4.57
C VAL A 52 7.11 19.62 4.80
N VAL A 53 7.07 20.86 4.36
CA VAL A 53 8.17 21.85 4.49
C VAL A 53 7.64 23.06 5.23
N GLU A 54 8.31 23.48 6.30
CA GLU A 54 8.02 24.73 6.97
C GLU A 54 8.71 25.89 6.24
N LEU A 55 7.95 26.93 5.93
CA LEU A 55 8.42 28.16 5.32
C LEU A 55 8.92 29.15 6.38
N LYS A 56 9.64 30.18 5.96
CA LYS A 56 10.23 31.19 6.87
C LYS A 56 9.24 31.92 7.75
N ASP A 57 8.06 32.16 7.21
CA ASP A 57 6.99 32.89 7.88
C ASP A 57 6.15 31.97 8.80
N GLY A 58 6.63 30.74 9.03
CA GLY A 58 5.93 29.75 9.86
C GLY A 58 4.83 28.97 9.13
N LYS A 59 4.51 29.31 7.88
CA LYS A 59 3.57 28.52 7.08
C LYS A 59 4.13 27.15 6.75
N LYS A 60 3.25 26.22 6.48
CA LYS A 60 3.59 24.87 6.03
C LYS A 60 3.26 24.71 4.55
N LEU A 61 4.12 24.02 3.84
CA LEU A 61 3.92 23.60 2.46
C LEU A 61 3.92 22.07 2.42
N CYS A 62 2.77 21.47 2.12
CA CYS A 62 2.68 20.03 1.87
C CYS A 62 2.72 19.77 0.37
N ILE A 63 3.65 18.92 -0.06
CA ILE A 63 3.77 18.45 -1.44
C ILE A 63 3.13 17.06 -1.51
N ALA A 64 2.13 16.92 -2.34
CA ALA A 64 1.35 15.70 -2.51
C ALA A 64 0.99 15.44 -3.98
N GLU A 65 0.30 14.35 -4.24
CA GLU A 65 -0.19 13.97 -5.56
C GLU A 65 -1.64 13.52 -5.49
N SER A 66 -2.35 13.60 -6.60
CA SER A 66 -3.68 13.00 -6.77
C SER A 66 -3.86 12.51 -8.19
N ASP A 67 -4.74 11.53 -8.38
CA ASP A 67 -5.14 11.00 -9.68
C ASP A 67 -3.96 10.49 -10.52
N VAL A 68 -3.14 9.62 -9.91
CA VAL A 68 -1.87 9.13 -10.50
C VAL A 68 -2.06 7.98 -11.49
N GLU A 69 -3.27 7.67 -11.91
CA GLU A 69 -3.58 6.58 -12.84
C GLU A 69 -2.69 6.62 -14.09
N SER A 70 -2.12 5.48 -14.45
CA SER A 70 -1.25 5.28 -15.61
C SER A 70 -0.02 6.20 -15.62
N TYR A 71 0.49 6.52 -14.45
CA TYR A 71 1.70 7.32 -14.28
C TYR A 71 2.48 6.86 -13.04
N PRO A 72 3.82 7.01 -12.99
CA PRO A 72 4.57 6.71 -11.77
C PRO A 72 4.30 7.74 -10.68
N GLY A 73 4.33 7.31 -9.43
CA GLY A 73 4.33 8.21 -8.28
C GLY A 73 5.61 9.02 -8.17
N MET A 74 5.50 10.19 -7.54
CA MET A 74 6.59 11.15 -7.43
C MET A 74 7.41 10.91 -6.17
N PHE A 75 8.72 10.76 -6.35
CA PHE A 75 9.70 11.00 -5.31
C PHE A 75 10.21 12.45 -5.40
N VAL A 76 10.77 12.95 -4.32
CA VAL A 76 11.46 14.23 -4.31
C VAL A 76 12.87 14.07 -3.78
N ARG A 77 13.79 14.92 -4.25
CA ARG A 77 15.15 15.03 -3.72
C ARG A 77 15.65 16.48 -3.75
N ASN A 78 16.62 16.78 -2.95
CA ASN A 78 17.40 18.02 -3.10
C ASN A 78 18.57 17.78 -4.06
N ALA A 79 18.44 18.20 -5.31
CA ALA A 79 19.46 17.91 -6.33
C ALA A 79 20.73 18.75 -6.21
N ASN A 80 20.68 19.91 -5.53
CA ASN A 80 21.74 20.93 -5.60
C ASN A 80 22.18 21.44 -4.23
N GLN A 81 21.87 20.76 -3.13
CA GLN A 81 22.11 21.23 -1.76
C GLN A 81 21.56 22.66 -1.50
N SER A 82 20.48 23.00 -2.19
CA SER A 82 19.80 24.29 -2.09
C SER A 82 18.49 24.15 -1.31
N ASN A 83 17.79 25.26 -1.12
CA ASN A 83 16.44 25.26 -0.54
C ASN A 83 15.36 24.90 -1.57
N SER A 84 15.61 23.90 -2.42
CA SER A 84 14.69 23.45 -3.45
C SER A 84 14.55 21.94 -3.47
N LEU A 85 13.38 21.47 -3.89
CA LEU A 85 13.09 20.05 -4.13
C LEU A 85 12.85 19.84 -5.62
N LYS A 86 13.35 18.72 -6.14
CA LYS A 86 13.13 18.27 -7.51
C LYS A 86 12.33 16.97 -7.49
N GLY A 87 11.25 16.91 -8.27
CA GLY A 87 10.50 15.67 -8.53
C GLY A 87 11.35 14.66 -9.30
N VAL A 88 11.25 13.40 -8.91
CA VAL A 88 11.94 12.26 -9.53
C VAL A 88 10.93 11.12 -9.69
N PHE A 89 11.00 10.42 -10.80
CA PHE A 89 10.05 9.35 -11.13
C PHE A 89 10.81 8.09 -11.51
N ALA A 90 10.30 6.93 -11.07
CA ALA A 90 10.86 5.67 -11.50
C ALA A 90 10.62 5.45 -13.00
N PRO A 91 11.65 5.17 -13.81
CA PRO A 91 11.46 4.80 -15.20
C PRO A 91 10.64 3.51 -15.34
N TYR A 92 9.95 3.37 -16.49
CA TYR A 92 9.10 2.21 -16.77
C TYR A 92 9.90 0.90 -16.69
N PRO A 93 9.38 -0.17 -16.08
CA PRO A 93 10.09 -1.45 -16.00
C PRO A 93 10.14 -2.12 -17.38
N LYS A 94 11.35 -2.41 -17.87
CA LYS A 94 11.59 -3.14 -19.11
C LYS A 94 11.60 -4.64 -18.90
N GLU A 95 12.32 -5.09 -17.87
CA GLU A 95 12.44 -6.49 -17.51
C GLU A 95 12.20 -6.70 -16.02
N THR A 96 11.52 -7.77 -15.68
CA THR A 96 11.24 -8.15 -14.30
C THR A 96 11.48 -9.64 -14.09
N VAL A 97 11.90 -10.00 -12.88
CA VAL A 97 12.06 -11.39 -12.45
C VAL A 97 11.29 -11.63 -11.15
N GLN A 98 10.80 -12.84 -10.97
CA GLN A 98 10.22 -13.26 -9.71
C GLN A 98 11.30 -13.31 -8.62
N GLY A 99 11.08 -12.68 -7.48
CA GLY A 99 12.06 -12.63 -6.40
C GLY A 99 11.50 -11.97 -5.14
N GLY A 100 12.40 -11.34 -4.38
CA GLY A 100 12.06 -10.64 -3.15
C GLY A 100 11.59 -11.57 -2.02
N HIS A 101 10.80 -11.01 -1.10
CA HIS A 101 10.28 -11.74 0.05
C HIS A 101 9.50 -12.98 -0.41
N ASN A 102 9.95 -14.16 0.01
CA ASN A 102 9.36 -15.46 -0.33
C ASN A 102 9.01 -15.65 -1.82
N LYS A 103 9.73 -14.97 -2.73
CA LYS A 103 9.45 -14.93 -4.18
C LYS A 103 8.05 -14.41 -4.55
N LEU A 104 7.49 -13.58 -3.72
CA LEU A 104 6.15 -12.99 -3.89
C LEU A 104 6.18 -11.60 -4.54
N GLN A 105 7.33 -11.20 -5.08
CA GLN A 105 7.54 -9.91 -5.74
C GLN A 105 8.04 -10.07 -7.17
N LYS A 106 7.88 -9.02 -7.98
CA LYS A 106 8.55 -8.82 -9.25
C LYS A 106 9.63 -7.76 -9.09
N LEU A 107 10.88 -8.18 -9.12
CA LEU A 107 12.04 -7.29 -9.08
C LEU A 107 12.33 -6.76 -10.48
N VAL A 108 12.51 -5.45 -10.62
CA VAL A 108 12.88 -4.82 -11.90
C VAL A 108 14.38 -4.98 -12.10
N THR A 109 14.77 -5.67 -13.17
CA THR A 109 16.17 -5.90 -13.54
C THR A 109 16.68 -4.97 -14.62
N ALA A 110 15.77 -4.42 -15.43
CA ALA A 110 16.07 -3.38 -16.42
C ALA A 110 14.91 -2.38 -16.52
N ARG A 111 15.23 -1.12 -16.83
CA ARG A 111 14.25 -0.05 -17.00
C ARG A 111 14.40 0.58 -18.39
N GLU A 112 13.31 1.15 -18.90
CA GLU A 112 13.28 1.95 -20.11
C GLU A 112 13.85 3.35 -19.85
N ASP A 113 14.05 4.13 -20.91
CA ASP A 113 14.51 5.53 -20.86
C ASP A 113 13.36 6.54 -20.70
N TYR A 114 12.12 6.06 -20.56
CA TYR A 114 10.92 6.86 -20.31
C TYR A 114 10.25 6.42 -18.99
N ILE A 115 9.45 7.33 -18.39
CA ILE A 115 8.77 7.09 -17.11
C ILE A 115 7.37 6.51 -17.28
N ALA A 116 6.70 6.80 -18.40
CA ALA A 116 5.35 6.33 -18.67
C ALA A 116 5.10 6.11 -20.16
N LYS A 117 4.28 5.09 -20.46
CA LYS A 117 3.76 4.78 -21.79
C LYS A 117 2.26 5.02 -21.77
N CYS A 118 1.81 6.02 -22.49
CA CYS A 118 0.42 6.46 -22.52
C CYS A 118 -0.12 6.46 -23.94
N SER A 119 -1.40 6.14 -24.09
CA SER A 119 -2.09 6.18 -25.38
C SER A 119 -3.05 7.37 -25.48
N GLY A 120 -3.10 8.04 -26.63
CA GLY A 120 -4.11 9.04 -26.96
C GLY A 120 -4.15 10.27 -26.03
N ARG A 121 -5.33 10.87 -25.92
CA ARG A 121 -5.60 11.95 -24.97
C ARG A 121 -5.79 11.39 -23.58
N ARG A 122 -5.23 12.06 -22.57
CA ARG A 122 -5.36 11.68 -21.16
C ARG A 122 -5.27 12.89 -20.25
N SER A 123 -5.77 12.75 -19.04
CA SER A 123 -5.44 13.62 -17.92
C SER A 123 -4.08 13.23 -17.34
N PHE A 124 -3.37 14.20 -16.81
CA PHE A 124 -2.13 13.97 -16.07
C PHE A 124 -2.40 14.02 -14.57
N PRO A 125 -1.60 13.30 -13.76
CA PRO A 125 -1.68 13.40 -12.31
C PRO A 125 -1.54 14.84 -11.82
N TRP A 126 -2.28 15.18 -10.79
CA TRP A 126 -2.10 16.45 -10.09
C TRP A 126 -0.84 16.40 -9.24
N ARG A 127 -0.05 17.47 -9.32
CA ARG A 127 1.04 17.76 -8.40
C ARG A 127 0.60 18.90 -7.52
N ILE A 128 0.44 18.64 -6.23
CA ILE A 128 -0.29 19.51 -5.31
C ILE A 128 0.71 20.16 -4.37
N ALA A 129 0.56 21.47 -4.19
CA ALA A 129 1.26 22.26 -3.19
C ALA A 129 0.23 22.89 -2.27
N ILE A 130 0.03 22.32 -1.09
CA ILE A 130 -0.91 22.81 -0.09
C ILE A 130 -0.18 23.76 0.84
N VAL A 131 -0.57 25.03 0.85
CA VAL A 131 -0.01 26.04 1.76
C VAL A 131 -0.97 26.27 2.91
N SER A 132 -0.48 26.11 4.14
CA SER A 132 -1.25 26.28 5.35
C SER A 132 -0.58 27.24 6.33
N SER A 133 -1.37 28.01 7.03
CA SER A 133 -0.91 28.91 8.10
C SER A 133 -0.89 28.23 9.46
N ASP A 134 -1.63 27.13 9.64
CA ASP A 134 -1.74 26.36 10.88
C ASP A 134 -1.62 24.85 10.54
N ASP A 135 -0.94 24.08 11.38
CA ASP A 135 -0.79 22.64 11.22
C ASP A 135 -2.13 21.89 11.18
N LYS A 136 -3.15 22.40 11.85
CA LYS A 136 -4.51 21.85 11.86
C LYS A 136 -5.15 21.87 10.47
N GLU A 137 -4.87 22.89 9.66
CA GLU A 137 -5.39 22.98 8.30
C GLU A 137 -4.88 21.87 7.39
N LEU A 138 -3.72 21.27 7.69
CA LEU A 138 -3.21 20.12 6.95
C LEU A 138 -3.96 18.83 7.30
N LEU A 139 -4.44 18.69 8.55
CA LEU A 139 -5.20 17.52 8.98
C LEU A 139 -6.59 17.45 8.34
N ASP A 140 -7.23 18.61 8.18
CA ASP A 140 -8.56 18.73 7.59
C ASP A 140 -8.53 18.97 6.07
N ASN A 141 -7.34 18.91 5.45
CA ASN A 141 -7.19 19.20 4.04
C ASN A 141 -7.60 18.02 3.17
N ASP A 142 -8.62 18.22 2.35
CA ASP A 142 -9.20 17.24 1.44
C ASP A 142 -8.85 17.48 -0.05
N MET A 143 -7.83 18.30 -0.35
CA MET A 143 -7.47 18.68 -1.71
C MET A 143 -7.15 17.47 -2.60
N VAL A 144 -6.50 16.43 -2.04
CA VAL A 144 -6.21 15.19 -2.75
C VAL A 144 -7.49 14.53 -3.27
N TYR A 145 -8.55 14.51 -2.46
CA TYR A 145 -9.84 13.95 -2.84
C TYR A 145 -10.60 14.85 -3.82
N LYS A 146 -10.56 16.17 -3.63
CA LYS A 146 -11.23 17.14 -4.52
C LYS A 146 -10.68 17.15 -5.94
N LEU A 147 -9.38 16.79 -6.09
CA LEU A 147 -8.71 16.74 -7.38
C LEU A 147 -8.73 15.35 -8.01
N ALA A 148 -9.12 14.33 -7.26
CA ALA A 148 -9.23 12.97 -7.78
C ALA A 148 -10.42 12.83 -8.74
N ALA A 149 -10.29 11.90 -9.70
CA ALA A 149 -11.42 11.51 -10.53
C ALA A 149 -12.58 10.98 -9.67
N PRO A 150 -13.83 11.12 -10.11
CA PRO A 150 -14.98 10.55 -9.42
C PRO A 150 -14.85 9.04 -9.24
N SER A 151 -15.47 8.51 -8.17
CA SER A 151 -15.55 7.06 -7.97
C SER A 151 -16.20 6.39 -9.19
N ARG A 152 -15.64 5.24 -9.59
CA ARG A 152 -16.16 4.39 -10.65
C ARG A 152 -17.15 3.34 -10.14
N LEU A 153 -17.32 3.22 -8.81
CA LEU A 153 -18.26 2.29 -8.21
C LEU A 153 -19.66 2.90 -8.19
N GLU A 154 -20.60 2.26 -8.90
CA GLU A 154 -22.01 2.64 -8.90
C GLU A 154 -22.70 2.17 -7.60
N ASP A 155 -22.36 0.98 -7.12
CA ASP A 155 -22.86 0.42 -5.86
C ASP A 155 -21.72 0.21 -4.87
N THR A 156 -21.80 0.87 -3.72
CA THR A 156 -20.89 0.74 -2.59
C THR A 156 -21.52 0.06 -1.37
N SER A 157 -22.77 -0.41 -1.49
CA SER A 157 -23.54 -0.99 -0.37
C SER A 157 -22.94 -2.26 0.21
N TRP A 158 -22.15 -2.99 -0.60
CA TRP A 158 -21.41 -4.18 -0.19
C TRP A 158 -20.15 -3.88 0.64
N ILE A 159 -19.63 -2.66 0.58
CA ILE A 159 -18.45 -2.25 1.36
C ILE A 159 -18.90 -2.02 2.81
N LYS A 160 -18.39 -2.83 3.72
CA LYS A 160 -18.70 -2.73 5.15
C LYS A 160 -17.41 -2.37 5.90
N PRO A 161 -17.19 -1.09 6.23
CA PRO A 161 -16.08 -0.69 7.08
C PRO A 161 -16.14 -1.38 8.44
N GLY A 162 -15.00 -1.70 9.01
CA GLY A 162 -14.96 -2.36 10.31
C GLY A 162 -13.55 -2.48 10.87
N LYS A 163 -13.46 -2.92 12.11
CA LYS A 163 -12.22 -3.26 12.80
C LYS A 163 -11.74 -4.63 12.36
N VAL A 164 -10.43 -4.83 12.46
CA VAL A 164 -9.79 -6.08 12.07
C VAL A 164 -8.97 -6.63 13.23
N ALA A 165 -9.14 -7.90 13.57
CA ALA A 165 -8.18 -8.65 14.36
C ALA A 165 -7.13 -9.25 13.42
N TRP A 166 -5.86 -8.96 13.68
CA TRP A 166 -4.74 -9.32 12.82
C TRP A 166 -3.64 -10.01 13.65
N GLU A 167 -3.45 -11.31 13.40
CA GLU A 167 -2.59 -12.18 14.20
C GLU A 167 -1.09 -11.93 14.02
N TRP A 168 -0.68 -11.29 12.93
CA TRP A 168 0.72 -10.95 12.66
C TRP A 168 1.37 -10.17 13.80
N TRP A 169 0.62 -9.25 14.44
CA TRP A 169 1.15 -8.45 15.55
C TRP A 169 1.64 -9.28 16.73
N ASN A 170 1.11 -10.48 16.94
CA ASN A 170 1.55 -11.41 18.01
C ASN A 170 2.16 -12.69 17.43
N SER A 171 2.64 -12.68 16.18
CA SER A 171 3.24 -13.86 15.51
C SER A 171 2.35 -15.10 15.61
N CYS A 172 1.05 -14.95 15.33
CA CYS A 172 0.00 -15.96 15.53
C CYS A 172 -0.08 -16.53 16.96
N GLY A 173 0.50 -15.82 17.96
CA GLY A 173 0.56 -16.25 19.34
C GLY A 173 -0.76 -16.05 20.06
N LEU A 174 -1.12 -17.01 20.90
CA LEU A 174 -2.22 -16.93 21.85
C LEU A 174 -1.74 -17.38 23.24
N SER A 175 -2.32 -16.80 24.28
CA SER A 175 -2.11 -17.22 25.67
C SER A 175 -3.40 -17.73 26.28
N GLY A 176 -3.31 -18.64 27.26
CA GLY A 176 -4.48 -19.20 27.94
C GLY A 176 -5.29 -20.20 27.08
N VAL A 177 -4.65 -20.83 26.11
CA VAL A 177 -5.24 -21.87 25.25
C VAL A 177 -4.55 -23.22 25.54
N ASP A 178 -5.26 -24.32 25.31
CA ASP A 178 -4.79 -25.70 25.53
C ASP A 178 -4.25 -26.38 24.25
N PHE A 179 -4.05 -25.61 23.20
CA PHE A 179 -3.52 -26.06 21.91
C PHE A 179 -2.28 -25.24 21.51
N LYS A 180 -1.51 -25.76 20.56
CA LYS A 180 -0.36 -25.06 19.97
C LYS A 180 -0.87 -24.01 19.00
N ALA A 181 -0.70 -22.72 19.35
CA ALA A 181 -1.00 -21.61 18.45
C ALA A 181 -0.05 -21.59 17.24
N GLY A 182 -0.54 -21.10 16.11
CA GLY A 182 0.17 -20.97 14.84
C GLY A 182 -0.80 -20.84 13.67
N VAL A 183 -0.29 -21.06 12.46
CA VAL A 183 -1.11 -21.04 11.23
C VAL A 183 -1.88 -22.37 11.15
N ASN A 184 -3.05 -22.42 11.78
CA ASN A 184 -3.93 -23.59 11.80
C ASN A 184 -5.38 -23.18 12.16
N ASN A 185 -6.35 -24.03 11.82
CA ASN A 185 -7.76 -23.74 12.01
C ASN A 185 -8.15 -23.45 13.47
N VAL A 186 -7.58 -24.14 14.43
CA VAL A 186 -7.95 -23.91 15.85
C VAL A 186 -7.53 -22.54 16.34
N THR A 187 -6.37 -22.06 15.91
CA THR A 187 -5.89 -20.69 16.19
C THR A 187 -6.82 -19.66 15.58
N TYR A 188 -7.15 -19.78 14.30
CA TYR A 188 -8.04 -18.82 13.65
C TYR A 188 -9.47 -18.84 14.19
N LYS A 189 -9.99 -20.00 14.62
CA LYS A 189 -11.26 -20.06 15.34
C LYS A 189 -11.24 -19.28 16.64
N ALA A 190 -10.13 -19.34 17.39
CA ALA A 190 -9.97 -18.54 18.62
C ALA A 190 -9.93 -17.03 18.32
N TYR A 191 -9.27 -16.59 17.22
CA TYR A 191 -9.32 -15.20 16.77
C TYR A 191 -10.73 -14.78 16.33
N ILE A 192 -11.47 -15.65 15.65
CA ILE A 192 -12.87 -15.41 15.24
C ILE A 192 -13.76 -15.27 16.49
N ASP A 193 -13.62 -16.14 17.49
CA ASP A 193 -14.36 -16.05 18.75
C ASP A 193 -14.05 -14.76 19.51
N PHE A 194 -12.77 -14.37 19.55
CA PHE A 194 -12.37 -13.10 20.13
C PHE A 194 -12.98 -11.92 19.38
N ALA A 195 -12.91 -11.91 18.05
CA ALA A 195 -13.48 -10.87 17.22
C ALA A 195 -14.99 -10.73 17.44
N SER A 196 -15.72 -11.83 17.40
CA SER A 196 -17.18 -11.88 17.65
C SER A 196 -17.51 -11.32 19.03
N LYS A 197 -16.81 -11.79 20.09
CA LYS A 197 -17.04 -11.34 21.46
C LYS A 197 -16.82 -9.86 21.67
N HIS A 198 -15.88 -9.25 20.93
CA HIS A 198 -15.47 -7.85 21.10
C HIS A 198 -16.03 -6.89 20.03
N GLY A 199 -16.95 -7.34 19.19
CA GLY A 199 -17.55 -6.53 18.13
C GLY A 199 -16.50 -6.05 17.11
N ILE A 200 -15.61 -6.96 16.72
CA ILE A 200 -14.64 -6.78 15.63
C ILE A 200 -15.18 -7.47 14.40
N GLU A 201 -15.28 -6.76 13.31
CA GLU A 201 -15.99 -7.21 12.13
C GLU A 201 -15.21 -8.23 11.30
N TYR A 202 -13.87 -8.19 11.37
CA TYR A 202 -13.02 -9.02 10.49
C TYR A 202 -11.85 -9.66 11.23
N VAL A 203 -11.39 -10.78 10.66
CA VAL A 203 -10.10 -11.41 10.99
C VAL A 203 -9.29 -11.51 9.69
N ILE A 204 -8.02 -11.09 9.72
CA ILE A 204 -7.06 -11.33 8.62
C ILE A 204 -6.31 -12.64 8.92
N LEU A 205 -6.24 -13.52 7.94
CA LEU A 205 -5.26 -14.58 7.86
C LEU A 205 -4.04 -14.00 7.12
N ASP A 206 -2.96 -13.73 7.85
CA ASP A 206 -1.73 -13.17 7.28
C ASP A 206 -0.92 -14.24 6.54
N GLU A 207 0.32 -13.95 6.12
CA GLU A 207 1.16 -14.87 5.36
C GLU A 207 1.29 -16.24 6.02
N GLY A 208 1.14 -17.30 5.23
CA GLY A 208 1.30 -18.70 5.68
C GLY A 208 0.11 -19.61 5.47
N TRP A 209 -1.10 -19.11 5.21
CA TRP A 209 -2.27 -19.92 4.88
C TRP A 209 -2.18 -20.58 3.49
N ALA A 210 -1.42 -19.99 2.58
CA ALA A 210 -1.10 -20.54 1.25
C ALA A 210 0.39 -20.86 1.15
N VAL A 211 0.75 -21.77 0.26
CA VAL A 211 2.14 -22.24 0.09
C VAL A 211 3.01 -21.13 -0.49
N ASN A 212 4.03 -20.72 0.29
CA ASN A 212 5.03 -19.75 -0.14
C ASN A 212 5.94 -20.27 -1.27
N LEU A 213 6.73 -19.36 -1.87
CA LEU A 213 7.73 -19.58 -2.93
C LEU A 213 7.18 -19.90 -4.32
N LYS A 214 5.94 -20.38 -4.44
CA LYS A 214 5.32 -20.70 -5.72
C LYS A 214 4.45 -19.58 -6.28
N ALA A 215 4.15 -18.55 -5.46
CA ALA A 215 3.22 -17.49 -5.79
C ALA A 215 1.88 -18.03 -6.34
N ASP A 216 1.29 -19.01 -5.63
CA ASP A 216 0.07 -19.71 -6.02
C ASP A 216 -0.91 -19.74 -4.84
N LEU A 217 -1.88 -18.86 -4.88
CA LEU A 217 -2.88 -18.73 -3.81
C LEU A 217 -3.92 -19.88 -3.80
N PHE A 218 -3.92 -20.76 -4.80
CA PHE A 218 -4.80 -21.94 -4.79
C PHE A 218 -4.20 -23.14 -4.05
N GLN A 219 -2.93 -23.05 -3.63
CA GLN A 219 -2.28 -24.08 -2.82
C GLN A 219 -2.35 -23.73 -1.34
N VAL A 220 -3.49 -24.01 -0.73
CA VAL A 220 -3.70 -23.84 0.73
C VAL A 220 -2.85 -24.87 1.48
N VAL A 221 -2.26 -24.46 2.61
CA VAL A 221 -1.47 -25.39 3.45
C VAL A 221 -2.39 -26.42 4.14
N PRO A 222 -1.91 -27.64 4.44
CA PRO A 222 -2.74 -28.71 4.99
C PRO A 222 -3.39 -28.39 6.34
N GLU A 223 -2.80 -27.48 7.13
CA GLU A 223 -3.27 -27.07 8.43
C GLU A 223 -4.46 -26.11 8.38
N ILE A 224 -4.84 -25.64 7.19
CA ILE A 224 -5.91 -24.68 6.95
C ILE A 224 -7.01 -25.29 6.07
N ASP A 225 -8.22 -25.34 6.60
CA ASP A 225 -9.45 -25.55 5.84
C ASP A 225 -10.24 -24.24 5.79
N LEU A 226 -10.13 -23.54 4.66
CA LEU A 226 -10.79 -22.25 4.47
C LEU A 226 -12.32 -22.38 4.44
N LYS A 227 -12.88 -23.50 3.95
CA LYS A 227 -14.33 -23.71 3.93
C LYS A 227 -14.88 -23.81 5.34
N GLU A 228 -14.20 -24.57 6.19
CA GLU A 228 -14.53 -24.71 7.60
C GLU A 228 -14.40 -23.35 8.32
N LEU A 229 -13.33 -22.59 8.07
CA LEU A 229 -13.13 -21.30 8.70
C LEU A 229 -14.17 -20.26 8.27
N VAL A 230 -14.52 -20.21 6.98
CA VAL A 230 -15.56 -19.31 6.49
C VAL A 230 -16.92 -19.65 7.12
N ALA A 231 -17.33 -20.92 7.11
CA ALA A 231 -18.57 -21.34 7.75
C ALA A 231 -18.62 -21.02 9.24
N TYR A 232 -17.48 -21.22 9.93
CA TYR A 232 -17.36 -20.89 11.35
C TYR A 232 -17.46 -19.36 11.58
N ALA A 233 -16.75 -18.56 10.79
CA ALA A 233 -16.76 -17.11 10.87
C ALA A 233 -18.15 -16.52 10.59
N ASP A 234 -18.84 -17.03 9.56
CA ASP A 234 -20.22 -16.62 9.24
C ASP A 234 -21.18 -16.91 10.41
N SER A 235 -21.02 -18.06 11.10
CA SER A 235 -21.83 -18.42 12.29
C SER A 235 -21.59 -17.46 13.47
N LYS A 236 -20.48 -16.74 13.47
CA LYS A 236 -20.06 -15.76 14.49
C LYS A 236 -20.23 -14.31 14.04
N HIS A 237 -20.76 -14.07 12.82
CA HIS A 237 -20.88 -12.75 12.19
C HIS A 237 -19.55 -12.02 12.02
N VAL A 238 -18.48 -12.74 11.70
CA VAL A 238 -17.14 -12.23 11.45
C VAL A 238 -16.75 -12.51 10.01
N GLY A 239 -16.22 -11.52 9.31
CA GLY A 239 -15.71 -11.68 7.95
C GLY A 239 -14.24 -12.12 7.94
N LEU A 240 -13.84 -12.92 6.95
CA LEU A 240 -12.43 -13.29 6.75
C LEU A 240 -11.81 -12.50 5.61
N ILE A 241 -10.60 -12.02 5.84
CA ILE A 241 -9.73 -11.36 4.85
C ILE A 241 -8.45 -12.19 4.74
N LEU A 242 -7.97 -12.43 3.52
CA LEU A 242 -6.77 -13.21 3.28
C LEU A 242 -5.60 -12.28 2.90
N TRP A 243 -4.43 -12.60 3.39
CA TRP A 243 -3.20 -11.97 2.94
C TRP A 243 -2.74 -12.55 1.60
N ALA A 244 -2.14 -11.73 0.75
CA ALA A 244 -1.53 -12.16 -0.50
C ALA A 244 -0.30 -11.32 -0.81
N GLY A 245 0.81 -11.95 -1.16
CA GLY A 245 1.91 -11.25 -1.81
C GLY A 245 1.47 -10.77 -3.20
N TYR A 246 1.87 -9.55 -3.57
CA TYR A 246 1.35 -8.89 -4.76
C TYR A 246 1.50 -9.74 -6.03
N TYR A 247 2.63 -10.41 -6.22
CA TYR A 247 2.86 -11.19 -7.42
C TYR A 247 1.94 -12.41 -7.52
N ALA A 248 1.67 -13.07 -6.40
CA ALA A 248 0.71 -14.18 -6.35
C ALA A 248 -0.71 -13.72 -6.68
N PHE A 249 -1.09 -12.52 -6.21
CA PHE A 249 -2.38 -11.93 -6.47
C PHE A 249 -2.52 -11.44 -7.93
N GLU A 250 -1.50 -10.73 -8.45
CA GLU A 250 -1.50 -10.20 -9.82
C GLU A 250 -1.57 -11.31 -10.88
N ARG A 251 -0.86 -12.42 -10.66
CA ARG A 251 -0.70 -13.49 -11.63
C ARG A 251 -2.01 -14.11 -12.11
N ASP A 252 -2.94 -14.34 -11.19
CA ASP A 252 -4.23 -14.97 -11.46
C ASP A 252 -5.40 -14.10 -10.97
N LEU A 253 -5.25 -12.79 -11.00
CA LEU A 253 -6.05 -11.78 -10.32
C LEU A 253 -7.58 -12.05 -10.41
N GLU A 254 -8.13 -12.14 -11.61
CA GLU A 254 -9.58 -12.31 -11.79
C GLU A 254 -10.06 -13.68 -11.28
N ARG A 255 -9.28 -14.72 -11.52
CA ARG A 255 -9.60 -16.08 -11.07
C ARG A 255 -9.57 -16.20 -9.56
N ILE A 256 -8.59 -15.53 -8.91
CA ILE A 256 -8.49 -15.45 -7.44
C ILE A 256 -9.69 -14.70 -6.87
N CYS A 257 -9.99 -13.52 -7.38
CA CYS A 257 -11.11 -12.72 -6.89
C CYS A 257 -12.44 -13.48 -7.01
N LYS A 258 -12.69 -14.10 -8.16
CA LYS A 258 -13.89 -14.93 -8.37
C LYS A 258 -13.97 -16.08 -7.36
N HIS A 259 -12.91 -16.89 -7.29
CA HIS A 259 -12.89 -18.10 -6.45
C HIS A 259 -13.11 -17.78 -4.96
N TYR A 260 -12.39 -16.79 -4.45
CA TYR A 260 -12.45 -16.46 -3.01
C TYR A 260 -13.70 -15.67 -2.64
N SER A 261 -14.29 -14.89 -3.55
CA SER A 261 -15.62 -14.31 -3.37
C SER A 261 -16.69 -15.40 -3.28
N GLU A 262 -16.68 -16.38 -4.20
CA GLU A 262 -17.59 -17.52 -4.19
C GLU A 262 -17.43 -18.39 -2.92
N LEU A 263 -16.23 -18.47 -2.36
CA LEU A 263 -15.96 -19.15 -1.09
C LEU A 263 -16.54 -18.40 0.12
N GLY A 264 -16.77 -17.08 0.03
CA GLY A 264 -17.30 -16.23 1.10
C GLY A 264 -16.24 -15.32 1.77
N ILE A 265 -15.02 -15.27 1.26
CA ILE A 265 -13.98 -14.33 1.70
C ILE A 265 -14.43 -12.88 1.42
N LYS A 266 -14.10 -11.95 2.30
CA LYS A 266 -14.55 -10.55 2.24
C LYS A 266 -13.53 -9.61 1.61
N GLY A 267 -12.28 -10.05 1.43
CA GLY A 267 -11.24 -9.21 0.84
C GLY A 267 -9.85 -9.79 0.93
N PHE A 268 -8.89 -9.00 0.44
CA PHE A 268 -7.48 -9.33 0.51
C PHE A 268 -6.67 -8.17 1.09
N LYS A 269 -5.68 -8.51 1.93
CA LYS A 269 -4.53 -7.65 2.25
C LYS A 269 -3.42 -8.01 1.26
N VAL A 270 -3.20 -7.15 0.26
CA VAL A 270 -2.16 -7.36 -0.75
C VAL A 270 -0.90 -6.59 -0.33
N ASP A 271 0.24 -7.26 -0.31
CA ASP A 271 1.47 -6.77 0.30
C ASP A 271 2.69 -6.92 -0.62
N PHE A 272 3.82 -6.28 -0.24
CA PHE A 272 5.12 -6.35 -0.92
C PHE A 272 5.15 -5.84 -2.36
N MET A 273 4.37 -4.80 -2.70
CA MET A 273 4.47 -4.13 -3.99
C MET A 273 5.82 -3.41 -4.15
N ASP A 274 6.27 -2.71 -3.12
CA ASP A 274 7.61 -2.09 -2.96
C ASP A 274 8.09 -1.25 -4.16
N ARG A 275 7.19 -0.82 -5.02
CA ARG A 275 7.44 -0.06 -6.23
C ARG A 275 6.34 0.96 -6.48
N ASP A 276 6.67 1.99 -7.26
CA ASP A 276 5.77 3.08 -7.61
C ASP A 276 5.99 3.55 -9.06
N ASP A 277 6.48 2.65 -9.91
CA ASP A 277 6.49 2.88 -11.37
C ASP A 277 5.09 2.70 -11.97
N GLN A 278 4.89 3.16 -13.19
CA GLN A 278 3.60 3.11 -13.86
C GLN A 278 2.96 1.71 -13.82
N ALA A 279 3.73 0.66 -14.06
CA ALA A 279 3.19 -0.71 -14.10
C ALA A 279 2.61 -1.14 -12.74
N MET A 280 3.21 -0.67 -11.63
CA MET A 280 2.70 -0.93 -10.29
C MET A 280 1.46 -0.09 -10.00
N VAL A 281 1.45 1.19 -10.39
CA VAL A 281 0.25 2.04 -10.27
C VAL A 281 -0.91 1.45 -11.07
N ASP A 282 -0.68 1.01 -12.30
CA ASP A 282 -1.70 0.36 -13.13
C ASP A 282 -2.21 -0.96 -12.50
N PHE A 283 -1.34 -1.69 -11.80
CA PHE A 283 -1.76 -2.86 -11.02
C PHE A 283 -2.72 -2.48 -9.90
N HIS A 284 -2.48 -1.40 -9.17
CA HIS A 284 -3.37 -0.96 -8.09
C HIS A 284 -4.78 -0.67 -8.60
N TYR A 285 -4.90 0.10 -9.69
CA TYR A 285 -6.20 0.41 -10.31
C TYR A 285 -6.91 -0.86 -10.80
N ARG A 286 -6.20 -1.69 -11.59
CA ARG A 286 -6.75 -2.95 -12.10
C ARG A 286 -7.15 -3.92 -11.00
N GLY A 287 -6.30 -4.03 -9.95
CA GLY A 287 -6.57 -4.88 -8.80
C GLY A 287 -7.82 -4.48 -8.06
N ALA A 288 -7.98 -3.19 -7.84
CA ALA A 288 -9.13 -2.63 -7.15
C ALA A 288 -10.42 -2.76 -8.00
N GLU A 289 -10.38 -2.50 -9.32
CA GLU A 289 -11.52 -2.68 -10.23
C GLU A 289 -12.00 -4.14 -10.26
N ILE A 290 -11.06 -5.09 -10.38
CA ILE A 290 -11.40 -6.52 -10.42
C ILE A 290 -11.91 -7.00 -9.05
N ALA A 291 -11.29 -6.58 -7.95
CA ALA A 291 -11.78 -6.93 -6.61
C ALA A 291 -13.20 -6.39 -6.38
N ALA A 292 -13.47 -5.15 -6.77
CA ALA A 292 -14.80 -4.55 -6.67
C ALA A 292 -15.85 -5.30 -7.50
N LYS A 293 -15.51 -5.74 -8.71
CA LYS A 293 -16.39 -6.59 -9.56
C LYS A 293 -16.88 -7.84 -8.82
N TYR A 294 -16.07 -8.37 -7.91
CA TYR A 294 -16.40 -9.55 -7.10
C TYR A 294 -16.75 -9.21 -5.65
N HIS A 295 -17.01 -7.94 -5.34
CA HIS A 295 -17.36 -7.45 -3.99
C HIS A 295 -16.33 -7.81 -2.93
N LEU A 296 -15.04 -7.75 -3.27
CA LEU A 296 -13.93 -7.97 -2.36
C LEU A 296 -13.27 -6.64 -1.98
N MET A 297 -13.10 -6.40 -0.70
CA MET A 297 -12.31 -5.28 -0.19
C MET A 297 -10.83 -5.54 -0.40
N LEU A 298 -10.06 -4.48 -0.71
CA LEU A 298 -8.61 -4.53 -0.74
C LEU A 298 -8.02 -3.66 0.37
N SER A 299 -7.07 -4.22 1.11
CA SER A 299 -6.18 -3.50 2.00
C SER A 299 -4.80 -3.44 1.36
N LEU A 300 -4.30 -2.22 1.12
CA LEU A 300 -3.00 -1.94 0.53
C LEU A 300 -2.18 -1.08 1.50
N ILE A 301 -2.20 -1.44 2.77
CA ILE A 301 -1.86 -0.57 3.92
C ILE A 301 -0.41 -0.06 3.86
N HIS A 302 0.49 -0.81 3.25
CA HIS A 302 1.91 -0.47 3.18
C HIS A 302 2.30 0.29 1.90
N ILE A 303 1.34 0.66 1.03
CA ILE A 303 1.65 1.18 -0.30
C ILE A 303 0.87 2.41 -0.65
N SER A 304 -0.34 2.55 -0.15
CA SER A 304 -1.10 3.76 -0.32
C SER A 304 -0.89 4.66 0.88
N GLU A 305 0.09 5.52 0.80
CA GLU A 305 0.04 6.74 1.58
C GLU A 305 -1.36 7.36 1.45
N PRO A 306 -1.90 8.01 2.48
CA PRO A 306 -3.25 8.61 2.42
C PRO A 306 -3.46 9.52 1.22
N THR A 307 -2.39 10.04 0.64
CA THR A 307 -2.37 10.94 -0.51
C THR A 307 -2.35 10.24 -1.87
N ARG A 308 -2.20 8.91 -1.91
CA ARG A 308 -2.13 8.12 -3.15
C ARG A 308 -3.30 7.16 -3.31
N ARG A 309 -4.42 7.45 -2.66
CA ARG A 309 -5.58 6.57 -2.74
C ARG A 309 -6.01 6.35 -4.18
N VAL A 310 -6.07 5.08 -4.54
CA VAL A 310 -6.84 4.62 -5.69
C VAL A 310 -8.29 4.81 -5.32
N VAL A 311 -8.89 5.90 -5.79
CA VAL A 311 -10.35 6.10 -5.70
C VAL A 311 -10.94 5.30 -6.86
N ILE A 312 -11.55 4.18 -6.55
CA ILE A 312 -12.27 3.38 -7.54
C ILE A 312 -13.71 3.83 -7.58
#